data_019a9959fbb644a0766ba946e6fa51b8
#
_entry.id   019a9959fbb644a0766ba946e6fa51b8
#
_cell.length_a   1.000
_cell.length_b   1.000
_cell.length_c   1.000
_cell.angle_alpha   90.00
_cell.angle_beta   90.00
_cell.angle_gamma   90.00
#
_symmetry.space_group_name_H-M   'P 1'
#
loop_
_entity.id
_entity.type
_entity.pdbx_description
1 polymer ?
#
loop_
_entity_poly.entity_id
_entity_poly.type
_entity_poly.pdbx_seq_one_letter_code
_entity_poly.pdbx_strand_id
1 'polypeptide(L)' 'MLKMYQSKDWLYRRYVVQKKTVTEIGKECGVSAMTIQRYLVQFGLIKKR' A
#
# COMPACT_ATOMS: atom_id res chain seq x y z
N MET A 1 7.04 -13.69 -9.58
CA MET A 1 5.82 -13.38 -8.84
C MET A 1 5.62 -11.88 -8.79
N LEU A 2 4.44 -11.41 -9.12
CA LEU A 2 4.19 -9.98 -9.15
C LEU A 2 3.99 -9.44 -7.73
N LYS A 3 4.71 -8.37 -7.43
CA LYS A 3 4.54 -7.67 -6.16
C LYS A 3 3.56 -6.52 -6.38
N MET A 4 2.29 -6.80 -6.17
CA MET A 4 1.24 -5.84 -6.47
C MET A 4 1.39 -4.53 -5.71
N TYR A 5 1.93 -4.59 -4.51
CA TYR A 5 2.12 -3.39 -3.70
C TYR A 5 3.17 -2.43 -4.29
N GLN A 6 3.91 -2.88 -5.30
CA GLN A 6 4.85 -1.98 -5.98
C GLN A 6 4.18 -1.19 -7.09
N SER A 7 2.90 -1.48 -7.37
CA SER A 7 2.15 -0.74 -8.37
C SER A 7 1.40 0.41 -7.70
N LYS A 8 1.66 1.63 -8.18
CA LYS A 8 0.98 2.80 -7.64
C LYS A 8 -0.53 2.70 -7.82
N ASP A 9 -0.96 2.26 -9.01
CA ASP A 9 -2.39 2.15 -9.30
C ASP A 9 -3.06 1.16 -8.38
N TRP A 10 -2.42 0.00 -8.16
CA TRP A 10 -2.99 -1.02 -7.30
C TRP A 10 -3.11 -0.52 -5.86
N LEU A 11 -2.05 0.12 -5.35
CA LEU A 11 -2.07 0.65 -4.00
C LEU A 11 -3.09 1.77 -3.86
N TYR A 12 -3.18 2.62 -4.86
CA TYR A 12 -4.16 3.70 -4.85
C TYR A 12 -5.56 3.15 -4.70
N ARG A 13 -5.89 2.15 -5.50
CA ARG A 13 -7.22 1.56 -5.44
C ARG A 13 -7.51 0.92 -4.10
N ARG A 14 -6.54 0.18 -3.56
CA ARG A 14 -6.73 -0.48 -2.27
C ARG A 14 -6.81 0.51 -1.13
N TYR A 15 -5.92 1.48 -1.12
CA TYR A 15 -5.82 2.38 0.02
C TYR A 15 -6.83 3.53 -0.06
N VAL A 16 -6.95 4.17 -1.21
CA VAL A 16 -7.79 5.36 -1.36
C VAL A 16 -9.22 4.97 -1.72
N VAL A 17 -9.40 4.19 -2.76
CA VAL A 17 -10.74 3.85 -3.25
C VAL A 17 -11.45 2.89 -2.30
N GLN A 18 -10.79 1.79 -1.94
CA GLN A 18 -11.39 0.80 -1.06
C GLN A 18 -11.20 1.12 0.42
N LYS A 19 -10.40 2.13 0.72
CA LYS A 19 -10.16 2.60 2.09
C LYS A 19 -9.65 1.50 3.01
N LYS A 20 -8.80 0.63 2.49
CA LYS A 20 -8.20 -0.42 3.30
C LYS A 20 -7.02 0.14 4.07
N THR A 21 -6.78 -0.41 5.25
CA THR A 21 -5.63 0.00 6.05
C THR A 21 -4.36 -0.65 5.54
N VAL A 22 -3.22 -0.09 5.93
CA VAL A 22 -1.93 -0.67 5.55
C VAL A 22 -1.79 -2.09 6.08
N THR A 23 -2.36 -2.37 7.25
CA THR A 23 -2.33 -3.72 7.81
C THR A 23 -3.07 -4.69 6.92
N GLU A 24 -4.26 -4.31 6.45
CA GLU A 24 -5.04 -5.17 5.59
C GLU A 24 -4.34 -5.42 4.25
N ILE A 25 -3.81 -4.35 3.67
CA ILE A 25 -3.10 -4.47 2.39
C ILE A 25 -1.86 -5.34 2.56
N GLY A 26 -1.15 -5.18 3.67
CA GLY A 26 0.02 -5.99 3.94
C GLY A 26 -0.32 -7.46 4.04
N LYS A 27 -1.42 -7.79 4.70
CA LYS A 27 -1.85 -9.18 4.81
C LYS A 27 -2.16 -9.77 3.43
N GLU A 28 -2.77 -8.99 2.55
CA GLU A 28 -3.08 -9.47 1.20
C GLU A 28 -1.80 -9.75 0.41
N CYS A 29 -0.79 -8.95 0.64
CA CYS A 29 0.47 -9.08 -0.10
C CYS A 29 1.48 -9.99 0.59
N GLY A 30 1.20 -10.40 1.82
CA GLY A 30 2.14 -11.22 2.57
C GLY A 30 3.35 -10.44 3.07
N VAL A 31 3.19 -9.15 3.30
CA VAL A 31 4.27 -8.29 3.82
C VAL A 31 3.77 -7.53 5.03
N SER A 32 4.68 -6.86 5.73
CA SER A 32 4.30 -6.10 6.90
C SER A 32 3.61 -4.78 6.51
N ALA A 33 2.83 -4.23 7.45
CA ALA A 33 2.16 -2.96 7.23
C ALA A 33 3.18 -1.85 6.97
N MET A 34 4.33 -1.94 7.61
CA MET A 34 5.39 -0.95 7.44
C MET A 34 5.85 -0.88 5.96
N THR A 35 5.96 -2.04 5.32
CA THR A 35 6.36 -2.09 3.92
C THR A 35 5.34 -1.37 3.05
N ILE A 36 4.06 -1.61 3.28
CA ILE A 36 3.00 -0.94 2.52
C ILE A 36 3.03 0.56 2.77
N GLN A 37 3.20 0.97 4.03
CA GLN A 37 3.24 2.38 4.35
C GLN A 37 4.38 3.08 3.64
N ARG A 38 5.54 2.47 3.57
CA ARG A 38 6.69 3.05 2.89
C ARG A 38 6.40 3.27 1.41
N TYR A 39 5.75 2.30 0.77
CA TYR A 39 5.41 2.46 -0.64
C TYR A 39 4.36 3.53 -0.85
N LEU A 40 3.38 3.63 0.04
CA LEU A 40 2.37 4.68 -0.05
C LEU A 40 3.00 6.07 0.06
N VAL A 41 3.94 6.23 0.97
CA VAL A 41 4.65 7.49 1.12
C VAL A 41 5.48 7.78 -0.11
N GLN A 42 6.17 6.76 -0.62
CA GLN A 42 7.02 6.91 -1.79
C GLN A 42 6.22 7.33 -3.02
N PHE A 43 5.02 6.79 -3.16
CA PHE A 43 4.13 7.14 -4.27
C PHE A 43 3.38 8.44 -4.05
N GLY A 44 3.48 9.02 -2.87
CA GLY A 44 2.80 10.26 -2.57
C GLY A 44 1.33 10.10 -2.25
N LEU A 45 0.89 8.90 -1.90
CA LEU A 45 -0.51 8.65 -1.56
C LEU A 45 -0.84 9.03 -0.13
N ILE A 46 0.17 9.06 0.74
CA ILE A 46 0.01 9.56 2.10
C ILE A 46 1.21 10.44 2.41
N LYS A 47 1.01 11.36 3.35
CA LYS A 47 2.09 12.26 3.73
C LYS A 47 2.92 11.64 4.84
N LYS A 48 4.23 11.75 4.69
CA LYS A 48 5.15 11.34 5.74
C LYS A 48 5.33 12.49 6.71
N ARG A 49 5.34 12.16 7.97
CA ARG A 49 5.55 13.16 9.03
C ARG A 49 7.00 13.19 9.44
#